data_bc51d3098e48d32e8f0be5e71c4f9082
#
_entry.id   bc51d3098e48d32e8f0be5e71c4f9082
#
_cell.length_a   1.000
_cell.length_b   1.000
_cell.length_c   1.000
_cell.angle_alpha   90.00
_cell.angle_beta   90.00
_cell.angle_gamma   90.00
#
_symmetry.space_group_name_H-M   'P 1'
#
loop_
_entity.id
_entity.type
_entity.pdbx_description
1 polymer ?
#
loop_
_entity_poly.entity_id
_entity_poly.type
_entity_poly.pdbx_seq_one_letter_code
_entity_poly.pdbx_strand_id
1 'polypeptide(L)'
;MYVRGIGALSGVLPAILAACLLYAVVDKMFLSQAKQPEKAREESEPKPECRAMAASELDGICLADTASRVKMICESFSSLSEVFEAMGRSMQKPSSEDLRRICDNAFESSCCGCAMREICWDEHYRATDTEIGNLCSVLCREGRVERACVGDALSGRCSRLPDILDEINHNASLHSARILQCDKTEIFAMDYAAIADILAQTMTRDQEEYLPDAELSEKLADALCHLEEPLVGVMAWGNSRRRVVVRSQSLLSENALLEIARVIEETCAFSVSHGKTLRRADGSYETLFAERERLSVSFARRTLRADGEEEYCGDTVGVFRKDETQYAFISDGMGSGRDAAVTSGICALFLQKMLQAGNRCETTLRMLNGFLRNKGDGSLHECSATVDLMELDLISMRASFYKSGAAPTYVLRDGSLFKLRSKTLPVGILKEMDTKRIAFDVRQGDVVVMVSDGVTQGREECPWLFDLLRNNAENAGIERTADLVVQYAKSEGASDDLSVLILKITSAD
;
A
#
# COMPACT_ATOMS: atom_id res chain seq x y z
N MET A 1 14.62 -30.16 19.33
CA MET A 1 15.17 -29.63 18.07
C MET A 1 14.84 -28.13 17.81
N TYR A 2 14.43 -27.41 18.86
CA TYR A 2 13.88 -26.03 18.78
C TYR A 2 14.88 -24.90 19.03
N VAL A 3 16.17 -25.19 19.20
CA VAL A 3 17.17 -24.20 19.66
C VAL A 3 18.10 -23.69 18.54
N ARG A 4 18.09 -24.28 17.35
CA ARG A 4 19.03 -23.89 16.27
C ARG A 4 18.55 -22.74 15.35
N GLY A 5 17.29 -22.39 15.33
CA GLY A 5 16.76 -21.29 14.50
C GLY A 5 16.99 -19.88 15.09
N ILE A 6 16.97 -19.77 16.42
CA ILE A 6 17.18 -18.48 17.11
C ILE A 6 18.67 -18.08 17.11
N GLY A 7 19.58 -19.06 17.00
CA GLY A 7 21.01 -18.80 16.97
C GLY A 7 21.52 -18.13 15.69
N ALA A 8 20.85 -18.32 14.56
CA ALA A 8 21.25 -17.66 13.30
C ALA A 8 20.80 -16.19 13.24
N LEU A 9 19.63 -15.86 13.78
CA LEU A 9 19.19 -14.46 13.91
C LEU A 9 20.01 -13.67 14.92
N SER A 10 20.45 -14.32 16.02
CA SER A 10 21.29 -13.66 17.03
C SER A 10 22.69 -13.30 16.53
N GLY A 11 23.16 -13.91 15.43
CA GLY A 11 24.45 -13.59 14.82
C GLY A 11 24.38 -12.49 13.75
N VAL A 12 23.30 -12.40 13.00
CA VAL A 12 23.16 -11.46 11.88
C VAL A 12 22.73 -10.08 12.38
N LEU A 13 21.82 -9.98 13.30
CA LEU A 13 21.39 -8.69 13.88
C LEU A 13 22.54 -7.91 14.57
N PRO A 14 23.40 -8.53 15.39
CA PRO A 14 24.58 -7.85 15.94
C PRO A 14 25.58 -7.43 14.89
N ALA A 15 25.74 -8.19 13.80
CA ALA A 15 26.65 -7.84 12.70
C ALA A 15 26.17 -6.61 11.92
N ILE A 16 24.86 -6.50 11.65
CA ILE A 16 24.26 -5.32 11.02
C ILE A 16 24.35 -4.11 11.95
N LEU A 17 24.03 -4.27 13.23
CA LEU A 17 24.17 -3.22 14.25
C LEU A 17 25.64 -2.77 14.40
N ALA A 18 26.59 -3.70 14.39
CA ALA A 18 28.01 -3.39 14.43
C ALA A 18 28.48 -2.66 13.18
N ALA A 19 28.00 -3.03 11.99
CA ALA A 19 28.30 -2.33 10.73
C ALA A 19 27.73 -0.91 10.71
N CYS A 20 26.50 -0.71 11.19
CA CYS A 20 25.90 0.62 11.31
C CYS A 20 26.61 1.49 12.37
N LEU A 21 27.02 0.90 13.49
CA LEU A 21 27.81 1.59 14.51
C LEU A 21 29.22 1.93 14.01
N LEU A 22 29.88 1.02 13.27
CA LEU A 22 31.19 1.27 12.65
C LEU A 22 31.10 2.39 11.62
N TYR A 23 30.06 2.41 10.80
CA TYR A 23 29.80 3.50 9.85
C TYR A 23 29.62 4.84 10.57
N ALA A 24 28.79 4.88 11.62
CA ALA A 24 28.57 6.09 12.41
C ALA A 24 29.83 6.58 13.18
N VAL A 25 30.70 5.66 13.58
CA VAL A 25 31.98 5.99 14.23
C VAL A 25 33.00 6.50 13.23
N VAL A 26 33.08 5.87 12.04
CA VAL A 26 33.95 6.30 10.95
C VAL A 26 33.52 7.68 10.44
N ASP A 27 32.24 7.92 10.25
CA ASP A 27 31.66 9.20 9.85
C ASP A 27 31.99 10.30 10.88
N LYS A 28 31.81 10.01 12.19
CA LYS A 28 32.21 10.91 13.27
C LYS A 28 33.71 11.19 13.35
N MET A 29 34.57 10.20 13.05
CA MET A 29 36.03 10.37 13.04
C MET A 29 36.49 11.24 11.85
N PHE A 30 35.88 11.13 10.68
CA PHE A 30 36.17 12.00 9.53
C PHE A 30 35.66 13.42 9.75
N LEU A 31 34.54 13.62 10.41
CA LEU A 31 34.02 14.96 10.77
C LEU A 31 34.81 15.64 11.89
N SER A 32 35.50 14.88 12.76
CA SER A 32 36.27 15.45 13.86
C SER A 32 37.65 15.97 13.48
N GLN A 33 38.17 15.69 12.26
CA GLN A 33 39.46 16.18 11.78
C GLN A 33 39.41 17.55 11.08
N ALA A 34 38.23 18.17 10.96
CA ALA A 34 38.11 19.49 10.37
C ALA A 34 38.01 20.59 11.43
N LYS A 35 39.15 21.22 11.71
CA LYS A 35 39.37 22.57 12.22
C LYS A 35 39.25 22.87 13.70
N GLN A 36 40.42 23.22 14.27
CA GLN A 36 40.56 24.17 15.39
C GLN A 36 40.27 25.60 14.90
N PRO A 37 39.55 26.42 15.69
CA PRO A 37 39.31 27.83 15.31
C PRO A 37 40.49 28.74 15.65
N GLU A 38 41.00 29.44 14.65
CA GLU A 38 41.88 30.62 14.82
C GLU A 38 41.09 31.79 15.37
N LYS A 39 41.60 32.44 16.42
CA LYS A 39 41.05 33.67 16.98
C LYS A 39 41.24 34.81 16.00
N ALA A 40 40.16 35.35 15.45
CA ALA A 40 40.16 36.55 14.61
C ALA A 40 39.72 37.77 15.40
N ARG A 41 40.33 38.91 15.04
CA ARG A 41 40.14 40.27 15.51
C ARG A 41 38.73 40.78 15.18
N GLU A 42 38.15 41.57 16.09
CA GLU A 42 36.96 42.41 15.82
C GLU A 42 37.33 43.54 14.81
N GLU A 43 36.98 43.32 13.57
CA GLU A 43 36.72 44.38 12.58
C GLU A 43 35.23 44.28 12.22
N SER A 44 34.56 45.42 12.06
CA SER A 44 33.14 45.49 11.67
C SER A 44 32.92 44.72 10.39
N GLU A 45 32.36 43.51 10.52
CA GLU A 45 32.09 42.63 9.37
C GLU A 45 31.07 43.29 8.43
N PRO A 46 31.34 43.32 7.12
CA PRO A 46 30.34 43.69 6.13
C PRO A 46 29.15 42.72 6.26
N LYS A 47 27.93 43.24 6.06
CA LYS A 47 26.72 42.39 6.03
C LYS A 47 26.99 41.19 5.13
N PRO A 48 26.70 39.96 5.55
CA PRO A 48 26.90 38.82 4.72
C PRO A 48 26.05 38.95 3.44
N GLU A 49 26.68 38.93 2.30
CA GLU A 49 25.96 38.88 1.03
C GLU A 49 25.36 37.45 0.86
N CYS A 50 24.05 37.39 0.60
CA CYS A 50 23.37 36.14 0.28
C CYS A 50 23.98 35.57 -0.98
N ARG A 51 24.48 34.29 -0.94
CA ARG A 51 25.10 33.63 -2.07
C ARG A 51 24.43 32.31 -2.38
N ALA A 52 24.57 31.84 -3.61
CA ALA A 52 24.22 30.45 -3.95
C ALA A 52 25.11 29.48 -3.17
N MET A 53 24.50 28.53 -2.48
CA MET A 53 25.21 27.53 -1.68
C MET A 53 25.52 26.29 -2.55
N ALA A 54 26.68 25.67 -2.31
CA ALA A 54 27.02 24.39 -2.90
C ALA A 54 26.30 23.25 -2.15
N ALA A 55 26.02 22.14 -2.85
CA ALA A 55 25.36 20.97 -2.25
C ALA A 55 26.13 20.43 -1.01
N SER A 56 27.46 20.53 -1.02
CA SER A 56 28.31 20.14 0.12
C SER A 56 28.14 20.97 1.37
N GLU A 57 27.47 22.12 1.29
CA GLU A 57 27.22 23.01 2.43
C GLU A 57 25.90 22.69 3.17
N LEU A 58 25.09 21.78 2.67
CA LEU A 58 23.78 21.39 3.22
C LEU A 58 23.84 20.29 4.30
N ASP A 59 24.90 20.22 5.08
CA ASP A 59 25.07 19.13 6.06
C ASP A 59 23.87 18.94 7.00
N GLY A 60 23.20 20.01 7.40
CA GLY A 60 22.05 19.93 8.30
C GLY A 60 20.80 19.29 7.68
N ILE A 61 20.47 19.69 6.45
CA ILE A 61 19.31 19.14 5.74
C ILE A 61 19.61 17.77 5.15
N CYS A 62 20.82 17.53 4.65
CA CYS A 62 21.27 16.22 4.22
C CYS A 62 21.30 15.21 5.37
N LEU A 63 21.70 15.60 6.58
CA LEU A 63 21.62 14.73 7.77
C LEU A 63 20.18 14.41 8.16
N ALA A 64 19.29 15.41 8.13
CA ALA A 64 17.85 15.22 8.39
C ALA A 64 17.23 14.32 7.32
N ASP A 65 17.68 14.44 6.08
CA ASP A 65 17.23 13.61 4.97
C ASP A 65 17.77 12.18 5.05
N THR A 66 19.04 11.98 5.39
CA THR A 66 19.61 10.63 5.64
C THR A 66 18.87 9.96 6.79
N ALA A 67 18.56 10.69 7.87
CA ALA A 67 17.76 10.19 8.98
C ALA A 67 16.32 9.84 8.52
N SER A 68 15.73 10.65 7.63
CA SER A 68 14.42 10.38 7.02
C SER A 68 14.45 9.11 6.16
N ARG A 69 15.52 8.87 5.40
CA ARG A 69 15.70 7.65 4.60
C ARG A 69 15.88 6.41 5.44
N VAL A 70 16.72 6.48 6.48
CA VAL A 70 16.86 5.37 7.43
C VAL A 70 15.52 5.09 8.09
N LYS A 71 14.77 6.12 8.47
CA LYS A 71 13.42 5.99 9.00
C LYS A 71 12.48 5.33 7.99
N MET A 72 12.49 5.74 6.72
CA MET A 72 11.69 5.12 5.66
C MET A 72 12.00 3.63 5.49
N ILE A 73 13.29 3.26 5.49
CA ILE A 73 13.72 1.86 5.46
C ILE A 73 13.18 1.10 6.68
N CYS A 74 13.34 1.64 7.89
CA CYS A 74 12.82 1.03 9.12
C CYS A 74 11.30 0.89 9.08
N GLU A 75 10.58 1.91 8.63
CA GLU A 75 9.12 1.89 8.47
C GLU A 75 8.67 0.85 7.43
N SER A 76 9.41 0.72 6.33
CA SER A 76 9.15 -0.30 5.30
C SER A 76 9.32 -1.72 5.87
N PHE A 77 10.38 -1.98 6.62
CA PHE A 77 10.60 -3.28 7.28
C PHE A 77 9.56 -3.57 8.36
N SER A 78 9.23 -2.58 9.20
CA SER A 78 8.19 -2.73 10.21
C SER A 78 6.83 -3.00 9.56
N SER A 79 6.53 -2.31 8.45
CA SER A 79 5.30 -2.50 7.71
C SER A 79 5.21 -3.88 7.06
N LEU A 80 6.31 -4.39 6.51
CA LEU A 80 6.39 -5.77 6.02
C LEU A 80 6.16 -6.78 7.15
N SER A 81 6.79 -6.59 8.31
CA SER A 81 6.59 -7.46 9.48
C SER A 81 5.13 -7.48 9.92
N GLU A 82 4.47 -6.31 10.01
CA GLU A 82 3.05 -6.21 10.35
C GLU A 82 2.14 -6.92 9.33
N VAL A 83 2.45 -6.79 8.03
CA VAL A 83 1.72 -7.48 6.97
C VAL A 83 1.88 -8.99 7.13
N PHE A 84 3.11 -9.48 7.31
CA PHE A 84 3.37 -10.92 7.48
C PHE A 84 2.73 -11.48 8.75
N GLU A 85 2.72 -10.73 9.86
CA GLU A 85 2.00 -11.15 11.07
C GLU A 85 0.48 -11.19 10.88
N ALA A 86 -0.09 -10.17 10.24
CA ALA A 86 -1.53 -10.13 9.93
C ALA A 86 -1.92 -11.32 9.04
N MET A 87 -1.08 -11.63 8.08
CA MET A 87 -1.25 -12.77 7.19
C MET A 87 -1.12 -14.10 7.91
N GLY A 88 -0.07 -14.30 8.71
CA GLY A 88 0.09 -15.51 9.51
C GLY A 88 -1.14 -15.78 10.38
N ARG A 89 -1.75 -14.73 10.94
CA ARG A 89 -3.00 -14.85 11.71
C ARG A 89 -4.21 -15.24 10.86
N SER A 90 -4.35 -14.70 9.64
CA SER A 90 -5.47 -15.02 8.75
C SER A 90 -5.34 -16.38 8.08
N MET A 91 -4.11 -16.85 7.88
CA MET A 91 -3.78 -18.13 7.23
C MET A 91 -3.79 -19.34 8.16
N GLN A 92 -3.80 -19.15 9.46
CA GLN A 92 -3.76 -20.25 10.44
C GLN A 92 -5.00 -21.16 10.41
N LYS A 93 -6.01 -20.81 9.63
CA LYS A 93 -7.22 -21.61 9.48
C LYS A 93 -7.31 -22.19 8.06
N PRO A 94 -7.47 -23.52 7.91
CA PRO A 94 -7.72 -24.16 6.61
C PRO A 94 -8.93 -23.51 5.92
N SER A 95 -8.91 -23.47 4.58
CA SER A 95 -10.07 -23.00 3.81
C SER A 95 -11.25 -23.95 3.96
N SER A 96 -12.45 -23.46 3.66
CA SER A 96 -13.66 -24.30 3.68
C SER A 96 -13.58 -25.50 2.74
N GLU A 97 -12.89 -25.33 1.61
CA GLU A 97 -12.68 -26.39 0.61
C GLU A 97 -11.64 -27.40 1.05
N ASP A 98 -10.55 -26.97 1.71
CA ASP A 98 -9.58 -27.87 2.32
C ASP A 98 -10.24 -28.74 3.40
N LEU A 99 -11.08 -28.11 4.24
CA LEU A 99 -11.83 -28.82 5.27
C LEU A 99 -12.84 -29.80 4.66
N ARG A 100 -13.51 -29.39 3.58
CA ARG A 100 -14.43 -30.29 2.86
C ARG A 100 -13.69 -31.50 2.33
N ARG A 101 -12.56 -31.31 1.68
CA ARG A 101 -11.75 -32.39 1.13
C ARG A 101 -11.17 -33.29 2.22
N ILE A 102 -10.77 -32.75 3.37
CA ILE A 102 -10.36 -33.56 4.52
C ILE A 102 -11.50 -34.46 4.98
N CYS A 103 -12.72 -33.92 5.08
CA CYS A 103 -13.89 -34.70 5.43
C CYS A 103 -14.22 -35.75 4.38
N ASP A 104 -14.28 -35.38 3.09
CA ASP A 104 -14.58 -36.31 1.99
C ASP A 104 -13.56 -37.47 1.92
N ASN A 105 -12.27 -37.18 2.07
CA ASN A 105 -11.21 -38.20 2.08
C ASN A 105 -11.34 -39.17 3.27
N ALA A 106 -11.66 -38.67 4.46
CA ALA A 106 -11.85 -39.49 5.65
C ALA A 106 -13.06 -40.43 5.52
N PHE A 107 -14.16 -39.94 4.91
CA PHE A 107 -15.30 -40.75 4.58
C PHE A 107 -14.97 -41.77 3.50
N GLU A 108 -14.30 -41.38 2.43
CA GLU A 108 -13.93 -42.26 1.33
C GLU A 108 -13.04 -43.43 1.81
N SER A 109 -11.98 -43.10 2.58
CA SER A 109 -11.08 -44.12 3.13
C SER A 109 -11.78 -45.10 4.04
N SER A 110 -12.61 -44.62 4.95
CA SER A 110 -13.32 -45.47 5.89
C SER A 110 -14.50 -46.22 5.28
N CYS A 111 -15.16 -45.65 4.26
CA CYS A 111 -16.32 -46.26 3.63
C CYS A 111 -15.96 -47.30 2.51
N CYS A 112 -14.73 -47.26 1.97
CA CYS A 112 -14.32 -48.14 0.85
C CYS A 112 -14.50 -49.61 1.15
N GLY A 113 -14.31 -50.09 2.39
CA GLY A 113 -14.51 -51.47 2.82
C GLY A 113 -15.67 -51.66 3.80
N CYS A 114 -16.65 -50.77 3.83
CA CYS A 114 -17.75 -50.79 4.79
C CYS A 114 -18.96 -51.57 4.23
N ALA A 115 -19.49 -52.51 5.01
CA ALA A 115 -20.67 -53.28 4.62
C ALA A 115 -21.95 -52.40 4.44
N MET A 116 -21.98 -51.21 5.03
CA MET A 116 -23.10 -50.28 4.92
C MET A 116 -22.94 -49.25 3.80
N ARG A 117 -21.93 -49.39 2.95
CA ARG A 117 -21.63 -48.39 1.92
C ARG A 117 -22.79 -48.15 0.97
N GLU A 118 -23.39 -49.17 0.41
CA GLU A 118 -24.53 -49.08 -0.52
C GLU A 118 -25.68 -48.31 0.12
N ILE A 119 -26.03 -48.62 1.37
CA ILE A 119 -27.10 -47.93 2.09
C ILE A 119 -26.78 -46.47 2.31
N CYS A 120 -25.53 -46.16 2.67
CA CYS A 120 -25.14 -44.77 2.98
C CYS A 120 -24.98 -43.89 1.72
N TRP A 121 -24.43 -44.46 0.63
CA TRP A 121 -24.04 -43.67 -0.54
C TRP A 121 -24.96 -43.86 -1.76
N ASP A 122 -25.82 -44.88 -1.77
CA ASP A 122 -26.81 -45.06 -2.83
C ASP A 122 -28.22 -44.74 -2.37
N GLU A 123 -28.69 -45.32 -1.24
CA GLU A 123 -30.02 -45.05 -0.74
C GLU A 123 -30.17 -43.75 0.00
N HIS A 124 -29.14 -43.35 0.77
CA HIS A 124 -29.17 -42.18 1.66
C HIS A 124 -28.09 -41.14 1.31
N TYR A 125 -27.70 -41.00 0.04
CA TYR A 125 -26.65 -40.11 -0.44
C TYR A 125 -26.83 -38.67 0.10
N ARG A 126 -28.00 -38.06 -0.12
CA ARG A 126 -28.25 -36.66 0.28
C ARG A 126 -28.09 -36.43 1.79
N ALA A 127 -28.56 -37.39 2.60
CA ALA A 127 -28.44 -37.26 4.05
C ALA A 127 -26.96 -37.39 4.48
N THR A 128 -26.19 -38.26 3.87
CA THR A 128 -24.78 -38.45 4.15
C THR A 128 -23.96 -37.22 3.73
N ASP A 129 -24.20 -36.69 2.53
CA ASP A 129 -23.53 -35.52 1.99
C ASP A 129 -23.85 -34.26 2.81
N THR A 130 -25.10 -34.08 3.25
CA THR A 130 -25.49 -33.00 4.14
C THR A 130 -24.75 -33.06 5.49
N GLU A 131 -24.60 -34.26 6.06
CA GLU A 131 -23.87 -34.43 7.33
C GLU A 131 -22.36 -34.13 7.17
N ILE A 132 -21.74 -34.48 6.03
CA ILE A 132 -20.36 -34.07 5.72
C ILE A 132 -20.26 -32.56 5.67
N GLY A 133 -21.21 -31.87 5.04
CA GLY A 133 -21.27 -30.40 5.01
C GLY A 133 -21.40 -29.78 6.42
N ASN A 134 -22.24 -30.37 7.27
CA ASN A 134 -22.38 -29.95 8.66
C ASN A 134 -21.07 -30.14 9.45
N LEU A 135 -20.40 -31.29 9.30
CA LEU A 135 -19.12 -31.56 9.93
C LEU A 135 -18.04 -30.57 9.48
N CYS A 136 -17.98 -30.23 8.19
CA CYS A 136 -17.08 -29.21 7.66
C CYS A 136 -17.35 -27.84 8.30
N SER A 137 -18.61 -27.46 8.45
CA SER A 137 -19.01 -26.19 9.07
C SER A 137 -18.61 -26.13 10.55
N VAL A 138 -18.78 -27.23 11.29
CA VAL A 138 -18.33 -27.35 12.68
C VAL A 138 -16.80 -27.31 12.76
N LEU A 139 -16.11 -28.04 11.90
CA LEU A 139 -14.65 -28.07 11.86
C LEU A 139 -14.07 -26.67 11.55
N CYS A 140 -14.71 -25.91 10.66
CA CYS A 140 -14.35 -24.52 10.34
C CYS A 140 -14.51 -23.60 11.57
N ARG A 141 -15.61 -23.75 12.30
CA ARG A 141 -15.94 -22.89 13.44
C ARG A 141 -15.15 -23.25 14.70
N GLU A 142 -15.06 -24.55 15.02
CA GLU A 142 -14.55 -25.05 16.29
C GLU A 142 -13.14 -25.66 16.19
N GLY A 143 -12.65 -25.88 14.96
CA GLY A 143 -11.32 -26.49 14.70
C GLY A 143 -11.22 -27.98 15.01
N ARG A 144 -12.29 -28.58 15.50
CA ARG A 144 -12.41 -29.98 15.86
C ARG A 144 -13.83 -30.48 15.74
N VAL A 145 -14.01 -31.73 15.37
CA VAL A 145 -15.32 -32.40 15.33
C VAL A 145 -15.40 -33.50 16.38
N GLU A 146 -16.56 -33.61 17.00
CA GLU A 146 -16.84 -34.61 18.02
C GLU A 146 -18.15 -35.37 17.69
N ARG A 147 -18.38 -36.53 18.31
CA ARG A 147 -19.56 -37.33 18.07
C ARG A 147 -20.88 -36.55 18.30
N ALA A 148 -20.88 -35.62 19.23
CA ALA A 148 -22.03 -34.75 19.51
C ALA A 148 -22.39 -33.81 18.36
N CYS A 149 -21.47 -33.58 17.40
CA CYS A 149 -21.70 -32.73 16.24
C CYS A 149 -22.37 -33.46 15.07
N VAL A 150 -22.56 -34.78 15.16
CA VAL A 150 -23.11 -35.63 14.10
C VAL A 150 -24.57 -35.89 14.35
N GLY A 151 -25.41 -35.67 13.36
CA GLY A 151 -26.85 -35.94 13.43
C GLY A 151 -27.20 -37.40 13.71
N ASP A 152 -28.31 -37.61 14.38
CA ASP A 152 -28.77 -38.96 14.80
C ASP A 152 -28.90 -39.96 13.64
N ALA A 153 -29.26 -39.49 12.45
CA ALA A 153 -29.41 -40.30 11.28
C ALA A 153 -28.10 -41.00 10.83
N LEU A 154 -26.95 -40.31 10.95
CA LEU A 154 -25.65 -40.88 10.62
C LEU A 154 -25.01 -41.56 11.82
N SER A 155 -25.13 -40.99 13.01
CA SER A 155 -24.55 -41.55 14.25
C SER A 155 -25.15 -42.90 14.65
N GLY A 156 -26.41 -43.15 14.33
CA GLY A 156 -27.07 -44.46 14.54
C GLY A 156 -26.77 -45.51 13.48
N ARG A 157 -26.32 -45.08 12.30
CA ARG A 157 -26.09 -45.95 11.12
C ARG A 157 -24.61 -46.32 10.93
N CYS A 158 -23.71 -45.38 11.27
CA CYS A 158 -22.30 -45.52 11.00
C CYS A 158 -21.55 -46.17 12.16
N SER A 159 -21.12 -47.44 11.98
CA SER A 159 -20.32 -48.16 12.98
C SER A 159 -18.84 -47.69 13.03
N ARG A 160 -18.36 -47.03 11.96
CA ARG A 160 -16.98 -46.48 11.86
C ARG A 160 -16.89 -45.01 12.16
N LEU A 161 -17.94 -44.42 12.69
CA LEU A 161 -17.98 -43.00 12.97
C LEU A 161 -16.83 -42.50 13.86
N PRO A 162 -16.41 -43.17 14.94
CA PRO A 162 -15.27 -42.76 15.74
C PRO A 162 -13.98 -42.65 14.92
N ASP A 163 -13.70 -43.67 14.10
CA ASP A 163 -12.50 -43.71 13.26
C ASP A 163 -12.48 -42.57 12.24
N ILE A 164 -13.63 -42.27 11.62
CA ILE A 164 -13.79 -41.16 10.67
C ILE A 164 -13.52 -39.79 11.38
N LEU A 165 -14.09 -39.57 12.54
CA LEU A 165 -13.90 -38.33 13.29
C LEU A 165 -12.43 -38.14 13.74
N ASP A 166 -11.79 -39.21 14.18
CA ASP A 166 -10.37 -39.19 14.54
C ASP A 166 -9.48 -38.91 13.33
N GLU A 167 -9.79 -39.51 12.17
CA GLU A 167 -9.09 -39.25 10.92
C GLU A 167 -9.28 -37.78 10.43
N ILE A 168 -10.50 -37.25 10.50
CA ILE A 168 -10.78 -35.82 10.18
C ILE A 168 -9.95 -34.90 11.08
N ASN A 169 -10.00 -35.11 12.40
CA ASN A 169 -9.28 -34.28 13.38
C ASN A 169 -7.76 -34.37 13.18
N HIS A 170 -7.24 -35.57 12.91
CA HIS A 170 -5.82 -35.79 12.66
C HIS A 170 -5.36 -35.07 11.37
N ASN A 171 -6.09 -35.26 10.28
CA ASN A 171 -5.76 -34.65 8.98
C ASN A 171 -5.90 -33.13 9.02
N ALA A 172 -6.90 -32.58 9.70
CA ALA A 172 -7.05 -31.15 9.91
C ALA A 172 -5.86 -30.56 10.71
N SER A 173 -5.40 -31.25 11.76
CA SER A 173 -4.23 -30.83 12.52
C SER A 173 -2.93 -30.91 11.71
N LEU A 174 -2.74 -31.96 10.91
CA LEU A 174 -1.60 -32.10 10.01
C LEU A 174 -1.61 -31.04 8.91
N HIS A 175 -2.77 -30.74 8.34
CA HIS A 175 -2.92 -29.70 7.32
C HIS A 175 -2.55 -28.32 7.89
N SER A 176 -3.06 -27.97 9.07
CA SER A 176 -2.71 -26.75 9.77
C SER A 176 -1.21 -26.66 10.10
N ALA A 177 -0.60 -27.77 10.49
CA ALA A 177 0.85 -27.83 10.77
C ALA A 177 1.70 -27.69 9.49
N ARG A 178 1.22 -28.21 8.34
CA ARG A 178 1.89 -28.06 7.03
C ARG A 178 1.82 -26.61 6.53
N ILE A 179 0.67 -25.96 6.64
CA ILE A 179 0.51 -24.53 6.32
C ILE A 179 1.55 -23.73 7.10
N LEU A 180 1.68 -23.95 8.41
CA LEU A 180 2.66 -23.29 9.28
C LEU A 180 4.14 -23.57 8.92
N GLN A 181 4.46 -24.71 8.29
CA GLN A 181 5.84 -25.06 7.89
C GLN A 181 6.20 -24.54 6.49
N CYS A 182 5.32 -24.61 5.51
CA CYS A 182 5.55 -24.08 4.17
C CYS A 182 5.72 -22.56 4.20
N ASP A 183 4.85 -21.85 4.92
CA ASP A 183 4.86 -20.39 5.01
C ASP A 183 6.18 -19.83 5.55
N LYS A 184 6.86 -20.52 6.47
CA LYS A 184 8.10 -19.98 7.09
C LYS A 184 9.27 -19.90 6.14
N THR A 185 9.45 -20.84 5.24
CA THR A 185 10.64 -20.91 4.37
C THR A 185 10.47 -19.99 3.15
N GLU A 186 9.26 -19.91 2.61
CA GLU A 186 8.94 -19.05 1.47
C GLU A 186 8.86 -17.57 1.86
N ILE A 187 8.29 -17.26 3.03
CA ILE A 187 8.26 -15.90 3.60
C ILE A 187 9.69 -15.36 3.74
N PHE A 188 10.64 -16.14 4.25
CA PHE A 188 12.03 -15.68 4.39
C PHE A 188 12.71 -15.38 3.06
N ALA A 189 12.47 -16.18 2.02
CA ALA A 189 13.04 -15.93 0.69
C ALA A 189 12.48 -14.65 0.05
N MET A 190 11.21 -14.35 0.26
CA MET A 190 10.57 -13.12 -0.19
C MET A 190 11.03 -11.90 0.57
N ASP A 191 11.26 -12.04 1.88
CA ASP A 191 11.77 -10.96 2.72
C ASP A 191 13.10 -10.42 2.19
N TYR A 192 14.03 -11.30 1.79
CA TYR A 192 15.33 -10.88 1.23
C TYR A 192 15.18 -10.18 -0.12
N ALA A 193 14.30 -10.61 -0.99
CA ALA A 193 14.05 -9.95 -2.28
C ALA A 193 13.41 -8.57 -2.07
N ALA A 194 12.43 -8.48 -1.16
CA ALA A 194 11.78 -7.24 -0.79
C ALA A 194 12.75 -6.24 -0.15
N ILE A 195 13.62 -6.71 0.76
CA ILE A 195 14.68 -5.91 1.37
C ILE A 195 15.63 -5.36 0.30
N ALA A 196 16.08 -6.20 -0.62
CA ALA A 196 16.97 -5.79 -1.70
C ALA A 196 16.31 -4.73 -2.60
N ASP A 197 15.02 -4.90 -2.94
CA ASP A 197 14.26 -3.93 -3.73
C ASP A 197 14.08 -2.59 -3.00
N ILE A 198 13.80 -2.60 -1.69
CA ILE A 198 13.69 -1.39 -0.86
C ILE A 198 15.03 -0.64 -0.82
N LEU A 199 16.12 -1.35 -0.58
CA LEU A 199 17.48 -0.77 -0.54
C LEU A 199 17.86 -0.18 -1.90
N ALA A 200 17.67 -0.93 -3.00
CA ALA A 200 17.95 -0.47 -4.35
C ALA A 200 17.14 0.79 -4.71
N GLN A 201 15.86 0.81 -4.34
CA GLN A 201 14.98 1.95 -4.58
C GLN A 201 15.41 3.18 -3.77
N THR A 202 15.80 2.99 -2.51
CA THR A 202 16.29 4.09 -1.66
C THR A 202 17.56 4.71 -2.24
N MET A 203 18.46 3.88 -2.76
CA MET A 203 19.70 4.35 -3.40
C MET A 203 19.47 5.06 -4.75
N THR A 204 18.49 4.64 -5.55
CA THR A 204 18.23 5.25 -6.86
C THR A 204 17.42 6.55 -6.77
N ARG A 205 16.55 6.69 -5.77
CA ARG A 205 15.74 7.91 -5.56
C ARG A 205 16.61 9.14 -5.31
N ASP A 206 17.81 8.94 -4.77
CA ASP A 206 18.73 9.98 -4.36
C ASP A 206 19.32 10.81 -5.50
N GLN A 207 19.52 10.20 -6.66
CA GLN A 207 20.22 10.85 -7.75
C GLN A 207 19.36 11.84 -8.54
N GLU A 208 18.04 11.64 -8.57
CA GLU A 208 17.12 12.47 -9.36
C GLU A 208 16.43 13.58 -8.55
N GLU A 209 16.22 13.38 -7.26
CA GLU A 209 15.42 14.27 -6.41
C GLU A 209 16.25 15.39 -5.75
N TYR A 210 17.57 15.24 -5.69
CA TYR A 210 18.52 16.16 -5.02
C TYR A 210 19.53 16.81 -5.95
N LEU A 211 19.23 16.89 -7.26
CA LEU A 211 20.08 17.67 -8.17
C LEU A 211 19.91 19.16 -7.84
N PRO A 212 20.97 19.84 -7.37
CA PRO A 212 20.93 21.27 -7.15
C PRO A 212 20.68 22.00 -8.47
N ASP A 213 19.75 22.93 -8.46
CA ASP A 213 19.54 23.86 -9.55
C ASP A 213 20.43 25.09 -9.31
N ALA A 214 21.64 25.05 -9.87
CA ALA A 214 22.62 26.09 -9.68
C ALA A 214 22.15 27.45 -10.27
N GLU A 215 21.55 27.42 -11.46
CA GLU A 215 21.04 28.62 -12.13
C GLU A 215 19.93 29.30 -11.34
N LEU A 216 18.99 28.50 -10.82
CA LEU A 216 17.92 29.02 -9.98
C LEU A 216 18.44 29.50 -8.63
N SER A 217 19.43 28.81 -8.05
CA SER A 217 20.07 29.23 -6.79
C SER A 217 20.77 30.58 -6.91
N GLU A 218 21.46 30.84 -8.02
CA GLU A 218 22.10 32.12 -8.31
C GLU A 218 21.05 33.23 -8.48
N LYS A 219 19.99 33.01 -9.28
CA LYS A 219 18.89 33.97 -9.43
C LYS A 219 18.22 34.32 -8.12
N LEU A 220 18.01 33.32 -7.25
CA LEU A 220 17.44 33.52 -5.92
C LEU A 220 18.41 34.27 -5.00
N ALA A 221 19.71 34.00 -5.07
CA ALA A 221 20.70 34.72 -4.29
C ALA A 221 20.69 36.22 -4.63
N ASP A 222 20.69 36.55 -5.93
CA ASP A 222 20.62 37.92 -6.42
C ASP A 222 19.32 38.62 -5.98
N ALA A 223 18.17 37.91 -6.04
CA ALA A 223 16.89 38.48 -5.63
C ALA A 223 16.80 38.71 -4.11
N LEU A 224 17.32 37.76 -3.32
CA LEU A 224 17.25 37.77 -1.86
C LEU A 224 18.29 38.70 -1.21
N CYS A 225 19.39 39.05 -1.89
CA CYS A 225 20.43 39.96 -1.34
C CYS A 225 19.92 41.35 -1.09
N HIS A 226 18.80 41.77 -1.68
CA HIS A 226 18.16 43.07 -1.49
C HIS A 226 17.33 43.18 -0.21
N LEU A 227 17.05 42.05 0.44
CA LEU A 227 16.33 42.03 1.70
C LEU A 227 17.21 42.55 2.87
N GLU A 228 16.60 43.22 3.84
CA GLU A 228 17.31 43.69 5.02
C GLU A 228 17.71 42.60 6.02
N GLU A 229 17.24 41.37 5.77
CA GLU A 229 17.45 40.20 6.61
C GLU A 229 18.89 39.68 6.55
N PRO A 230 19.42 39.07 7.61
CA PRO A 230 20.80 38.55 7.67
C PRO A 230 20.94 37.20 6.94
N LEU A 231 20.66 37.20 5.66
CA LEU A 231 20.74 36.00 4.84
C LEU A 231 22.18 35.71 4.44
N VAL A 232 22.59 34.43 4.52
CA VAL A 232 23.95 33.97 4.24
C VAL A 232 24.01 33.21 2.93
N GLY A 233 22.94 32.50 2.58
CA GLY A 233 22.92 31.72 1.38
C GLY A 233 21.56 31.09 1.07
N VAL A 234 21.42 30.69 -0.19
CA VAL A 234 20.23 30.03 -0.71
C VAL A 234 20.63 28.88 -1.63
N MET A 235 19.83 27.84 -1.64
CA MET A 235 19.94 26.75 -2.61
C MET A 235 18.54 26.24 -2.97
N ALA A 236 18.36 26.03 -4.28
CA ALA A 236 17.18 25.38 -4.84
C ALA A 236 17.53 24.01 -5.38
N TRP A 237 16.61 23.05 -5.27
CA TRP A 237 16.73 21.72 -5.88
C TRP A 237 15.35 21.11 -6.17
N GLY A 238 15.33 20.01 -6.90
CA GLY A 238 14.15 19.22 -7.27
C GLY A 238 13.59 19.58 -8.64
N ASN A 239 13.18 18.55 -9.38
CA ASN A 239 12.58 18.71 -10.71
C ASN A 239 11.05 18.79 -10.68
N SER A 240 10.41 17.87 -9.97
CA SER A 240 8.96 17.77 -9.87
C SER A 240 8.40 18.34 -8.56
N ARG A 241 9.24 18.42 -7.54
CA ARG A 241 8.94 18.98 -6.21
C ARG A 241 10.06 19.92 -5.86
N ARG A 242 9.88 21.20 -6.17
CA ARG A 242 10.89 22.20 -5.96
C ARG A 242 10.97 22.60 -4.49
N ARG A 243 12.20 22.69 -4.01
CA ARG A 243 12.51 23.06 -2.64
C ARG A 243 13.59 24.13 -2.66
N VAL A 244 13.47 25.08 -1.77
CA VAL A 244 14.43 26.16 -1.57
C VAL A 244 14.81 26.19 -0.11
N VAL A 245 16.10 26.13 0.20
CA VAL A 245 16.62 26.39 1.55
C VAL A 245 17.25 27.76 1.58
N VAL A 246 16.86 28.51 2.58
CA VAL A 246 17.47 29.81 2.88
C VAL A 246 18.19 29.71 4.22
N ARG A 247 19.47 30.08 4.24
CA ARG A 247 20.31 30.12 5.44
C ARG A 247 20.39 31.55 5.95
N SER A 248 20.18 31.74 7.26
CA SER A 248 20.27 33.02 7.94
C SER A 248 21.14 32.93 9.19
N GLN A 249 21.74 34.04 9.62
CA GLN A 249 22.54 34.11 10.86
C GLN A 249 21.68 34.09 12.11
N SER A 250 20.44 34.59 12.03
CA SER A 250 19.50 34.66 13.14
C SER A 250 18.18 34.00 12.75
N LEU A 251 17.36 33.65 13.74
CA LEU A 251 16.01 33.16 13.53
C LEU A 251 15.17 34.25 12.83
N LEU A 252 14.59 33.91 11.69
CA LEU A 252 13.75 34.81 10.91
C LEU A 252 12.39 34.98 11.57
N SER A 253 11.88 36.24 11.52
CA SER A 253 10.51 36.53 11.95
C SER A 253 9.49 36.00 10.93
N GLU A 254 8.24 35.87 11.35
CA GLU A 254 7.16 35.43 10.47
C GLU A 254 6.98 36.36 9.25
N ASN A 255 7.13 37.69 9.47
CA ASN A 255 7.10 38.70 8.39
C ASN A 255 8.25 38.52 7.40
N ALA A 256 9.47 38.25 7.90
CA ALA A 256 10.63 37.98 7.08
C ALA A 256 10.42 36.68 6.22
N LEU A 257 9.86 35.65 6.83
CA LEU A 257 9.53 34.40 6.11
C LEU A 257 8.53 34.62 4.98
N LEU A 258 7.51 35.46 5.22
CA LEU A 258 6.52 35.81 4.19
C LEU A 258 7.14 36.65 3.07
N GLU A 259 8.03 37.59 3.40
CA GLU A 259 8.73 38.40 2.40
C GLU A 259 9.68 37.57 1.56
N ILE A 260 10.45 36.67 2.17
CA ILE A 260 11.30 35.70 1.48
C ILE A 260 10.45 34.79 0.57
N ALA A 261 9.33 34.28 1.06
CA ALA A 261 8.42 33.43 0.25
C ALA A 261 7.94 34.21 -0.99
N ARG A 262 7.57 35.50 -0.84
CA ARG A 262 7.14 36.33 -1.97
C ARG A 262 8.25 36.50 -3.01
N VAL A 263 9.48 36.80 -2.57
CA VAL A 263 10.63 36.90 -3.49
C VAL A 263 10.89 35.59 -4.21
N ILE A 264 10.80 34.45 -3.52
CA ILE A 264 10.93 33.13 -4.13
C ILE A 264 9.82 32.91 -5.18
N GLU A 265 8.56 33.21 -4.84
CA GLU A 265 7.43 33.06 -5.75
C GLU A 265 7.55 33.93 -7.02
N GLU A 266 7.98 35.18 -6.86
CA GLU A 266 8.21 36.10 -7.97
C GLU A 266 9.37 35.64 -8.88
N THR A 267 10.44 35.07 -8.29
CA THR A 267 11.61 34.62 -9.03
C THR A 267 11.38 33.26 -9.72
N CYS A 268 10.68 32.34 -9.06
CA CYS A 268 10.54 30.95 -9.48
C CYS A 268 9.27 30.65 -10.26
N ALA A 269 8.28 31.55 -10.29
CA ALA A 269 6.96 31.39 -10.89
C ALA A 269 6.17 30.18 -10.36
N PHE A 270 6.40 29.80 -9.11
CA PHE A 270 5.60 28.81 -8.37
C PHE A 270 5.38 29.26 -6.93
N SER A 271 4.23 28.89 -6.36
CA SER A 271 3.88 29.24 -4.99
C SER A 271 4.61 28.35 -3.99
N VAL A 272 5.09 28.94 -2.89
CA VAL A 272 5.79 28.21 -1.83
C VAL A 272 5.10 28.38 -0.48
N SER A 273 5.30 27.40 0.38
CA SER A 273 5.03 27.49 1.81
C SER A 273 6.34 27.35 2.58
N HIS A 274 6.52 28.13 3.63
CA HIS A 274 7.65 27.94 4.53
C HIS A 274 7.41 26.72 5.43
N GLY A 275 8.42 25.88 5.52
CA GLY A 275 8.41 24.67 6.33
C GLY A 275 9.19 24.83 7.63
N LYS A 276 9.88 23.76 8.03
CA LYS A 276 10.66 23.73 9.27
C LYS A 276 11.91 24.61 9.17
N THR A 277 12.18 25.35 10.23
CA THR A 277 13.47 26.02 10.47
C THR A 277 14.31 25.14 11.38
N LEU A 278 15.54 24.83 10.96
CA LEU A 278 16.52 24.03 11.71
C LEU A 278 17.67 24.95 12.15
N ARG A 279 18.11 24.83 13.42
CA ARG A 279 19.32 25.48 13.92
C ARG A 279 20.52 24.58 13.67
N ARG A 280 21.55 25.10 13.05
CA ARG A 280 22.80 24.39 12.78
C ARG A 280 23.77 24.43 13.97
N ALA A 281 24.80 23.58 13.90
CA ALA A 281 25.86 23.51 14.92
C ALA A 281 26.71 24.80 14.97
N ASP A 282 26.84 25.52 13.86
CA ASP A 282 27.52 26.81 13.76
C ASP A 282 26.70 28.02 14.29
N GLY A 283 25.47 27.76 14.72
CA GLY A 283 24.54 28.78 15.25
C GLY A 283 23.67 29.42 14.20
N SER A 284 23.87 29.20 12.90
CA SER A 284 23.02 29.65 11.82
C SER A 284 21.69 28.86 11.75
N TYR A 285 20.74 29.37 10.97
CA TYR A 285 19.42 28.76 10.79
C TYR A 285 19.21 28.45 9.32
N GLU A 286 18.57 27.31 9.05
CA GLU A 286 18.13 26.90 7.72
C GLU A 286 16.63 26.75 7.71
N THR A 287 15.97 27.51 6.82
CA THR A 287 14.52 27.44 6.62
C THR A 287 14.24 26.83 5.26
N LEU A 288 13.43 25.77 5.24
CA LEU A 288 12.98 25.08 4.04
C LEU A 288 11.69 25.73 3.52
N PHE A 289 11.68 26.11 2.25
CA PHE A 289 10.51 26.50 1.48
C PHE A 289 10.20 25.37 0.48
N ALA A 290 8.98 24.89 0.49
CA ALA A 290 8.52 23.82 -0.39
C ALA A 290 7.44 24.35 -1.33
N GLU A 291 7.43 23.85 -2.57
CA GLU A 291 6.36 24.17 -3.53
C GLU A 291 5.00 23.79 -2.94
N ARG A 292 4.03 24.73 -3.03
CA ARG A 292 2.70 24.57 -2.46
C ARG A 292 1.86 23.63 -3.33
N GLU A 293 1.04 22.83 -2.69
CA GLU A 293 0.05 22.02 -3.38
C GLU A 293 -0.93 22.87 -4.15
N ARG A 294 -1.28 22.41 -5.35
CA ARG A 294 -2.24 23.06 -6.24
C ARG A 294 -3.63 22.44 -6.17
N LEU A 295 -3.68 21.17 -5.74
CA LEU A 295 -4.91 20.40 -5.69
C LEU A 295 -5.22 19.91 -4.29
N SER A 296 -6.51 19.83 -4.00
CA SER A 296 -7.10 19.16 -2.86
C SER A 296 -8.07 18.09 -3.35
N VAL A 297 -8.26 17.02 -2.57
CA VAL A 297 -9.10 15.89 -2.95
C VAL A 297 -10.12 15.58 -1.86
N SER A 298 -11.39 15.59 -2.22
CA SER A 298 -12.46 15.00 -1.41
C SER A 298 -12.93 13.69 -2.04
N PHE A 299 -13.40 12.75 -1.23
CA PHE A 299 -13.81 11.43 -1.73
C PHE A 299 -15.07 10.91 -1.06
N ALA A 300 -15.78 10.05 -1.79
CA ALA A 300 -16.88 9.24 -1.29
C ALA A 300 -16.67 7.79 -1.71
N ARG A 301 -16.98 6.85 -0.83
CA ARG A 301 -16.91 5.41 -1.11
C ARG A 301 -18.19 4.72 -0.69
N ARG A 302 -18.59 3.71 -1.48
CA ARG A 302 -19.69 2.81 -1.15
C ARG A 302 -19.29 1.40 -1.53
N THR A 303 -19.63 0.47 -0.66
CA THR A 303 -19.45 -0.97 -0.88
C THR A 303 -20.73 -1.67 -0.47
N LEU A 304 -21.21 -2.58 -1.32
CA LEU A 304 -22.35 -3.43 -1.08
C LEU A 304 -21.96 -4.86 -1.40
N ARG A 305 -22.27 -5.79 -0.51
CA ARG A 305 -21.97 -7.21 -0.66
C ARG A 305 -22.89 -7.89 -1.65
N ALA A 306 -22.42 -8.98 -2.24
CA ALA A 306 -23.22 -9.86 -3.06
C ALA A 306 -24.40 -10.45 -2.29
N ASP A 307 -25.50 -10.72 -2.98
CA ASP A 307 -26.67 -11.33 -2.35
C ASP A 307 -26.36 -12.78 -1.93
N GLY A 308 -26.56 -13.11 -0.65
CA GLY A 308 -26.26 -14.43 -0.08
C GLY A 308 -24.99 -14.50 0.77
N GLU A 309 -24.12 -13.50 0.69
CA GLU A 309 -22.90 -13.35 1.51
C GLU A 309 -23.16 -12.38 2.66
N GLU A 310 -23.63 -12.87 3.80
CA GLU A 310 -23.99 -12.00 4.94
C GLU A 310 -22.77 -11.45 5.68
N GLU A 311 -21.61 -12.10 5.60
CA GLU A 311 -20.48 -11.85 6.50
C GLU A 311 -19.27 -11.20 5.80
N TYR A 312 -18.98 -11.52 4.54
CA TYR A 312 -17.75 -11.15 3.85
C TYR A 312 -18.00 -10.38 2.56
N CYS A 313 -17.14 -9.42 2.25
CA CYS A 313 -17.07 -8.71 0.98
C CYS A 313 -15.70 -8.93 0.36
N GLY A 314 -15.65 -9.43 -0.88
CA GLY A 314 -14.41 -9.65 -1.63
C GLY A 314 -13.68 -8.37 -2.01
N ASP A 315 -14.41 -7.25 -2.04
CA ASP A 315 -13.86 -5.95 -2.38
C ASP A 315 -13.27 -5.21 -1.16
N THR A 316 -12.13 -4.55 -1.35
CA THR A 316 -11.56 -3.62 -0.38
C THR A 316 -11.20 -2.29 -1.04
N VAL A 317 -11.65 -1.18 -0.46
CA VAL A 317 -11.44 0.19 -0.95
C VAL A 317 -10.57 0.96 0.03
N GLY A 318 -9.47 1.55 -0.44
CA GLY A 318 -8.58 2.36 0.37
C GLY A 318 -8.34 3.75 -0.22
N VAL A 319 -8.28 4.75 0.66
CA VAL A 319 -7.90 6.13 0.34
C VAL A 319 -7.02 6.64 1.46
N PHE A 320 -5.85 7.14 1.13
CA PHE A 320 -4.94 7.74 2.10
C PHE A 320 -4.01 8.73 1.40
N ARG A 321 -3.37 9.55 2.21
CA ARG A 321 -2.40 10.52 1.75
C ARG A 321 -1.04 10.27 2.39
N LYS A 322 0.01 10.47 1.61
CA LYS A 322 1.39 10.51 2.08
C LYS A 322 2.08 11.72 1.45
N ASP A 323 2.56 12.62 2.31
CA ASP A 323 3.13 13.89 1.89
C ASP A 323 2.22 14.63 0.88
N GLU A 324 2.72 15.07 -0.24
CA GLU A 324 1.99 15.76 -1.31
C GLU A 324 1.33 14.79 -2.33
N THR A 325 1.22 13.50 -2.00
CA THR A 325 0.64 12.49 -2.87
C THR A 325 -0.63 11.91 -2.28
N GLN A 326 -1.70 11.90 -3.07
CA GLN A 326 -2.96 11.23 -2.76
C GLN A 326 -2.99 9.86 -3.40
N TYR A 327 -3.25 8.83 -2.61
CA TYR A 327 -3.45 7.46 -3.05
C TYR A 327 -4.92 7.06 -2.90
N ALA A 328 -5.41 6.32 -3.89
CA ALA A 328 -6.74 5.72 -3.87
C ALA A 328 -6.70 4.38 -4.60
N PHE A 329 -7.35 3.35 -4.07
CA PHE A 329 -7.36 2.05 -4.71
C PHE A 329 -8.64 1.24 -4.42
N ILE A 330 -8.94 0.34 -5.34
CA ILE A 330 -9.87 -0.78 -5.17
C ILE A 330 -9.09 -2.07 -5.41
N SER A 331 -9.24 -3.04 -4.54
CA SER A 331 -8.76 -4.40 -4.71
C SER A 331 -9.92 -5.36 -4.53
N ASP A 332 -10.10 -6.25 -5.48
CA ASP A 332 -11.11 -7.28 -5.47
C ASP A 332 -10.42 -8.65 -5.49
N GLY A 333 -10.71 -9.47 -4.49
CA GLY A 333 -10.13 -10.81 -4.33
C GLY A 333 -10.85 -11.80 -5.23
N MET A 334 -10.09 -12.58 -6.02
CA MET A 334 -10.65 -13.60 -6.89
C MET A 334 -11.43 -14.66 -6.12
N GLY A 335 -12.61 -14.98 -6.62
CA GLY A 335 -13.55 -15.91 -5.97
C GLY A 335 -14.64 -15.18 -5.17
N SER A 336 -15.19 -15.82 -4.16
CA SER A 336 -16.26 -15.26 -3.33
C SER A 336 -16.04 -15.56 -1.85
N GLY A 337 -16.77 -14.86 -1.01
CA GLY A 337 -16.81 -15.10 0.43
C GLY A 337 -15.52 -14.73 1.16
N ARG A 338 -15.20 -15.52 2.19
CA ARG A 338 -14.11 -15.22 3.11
C ARG A 338 -12.73 -15.16 2.47
N ASP A 339 -12.41 -16.06 1.56
CA ASP A 339 -11.06 -16.17 0.98
C ASP A 339 -10.78 -14.98 0.05
N ALA A 340 -11.78 -14.54 -0.73
CA ALA A 340 -11.70 -13.31 -1.51
C ALA A 340 -11.51 -12.08 -0.61
N ALA A 341 -12.30 -11.96 0.45
CA ALA A 341 -12.20 -10.87 1.43
C ALA A 341 -10.83 -10.82 2.14
N VAL A 342 -10.28 -11.97 2.50
CA VAL A 342 -8.93 -12.06 3.10
C VAL A 342 -7.88 -11.63 2.09
N THR A 343 -7.98 -12.07 0.84
CA THR A 343 -7.01 -11.75 -0.21
C THR A 343 -7.01 -10.25 -0.54
N SER A 344 -8.19 -9.67 -0.78
CA SER A 344 -8.31 -8.22 -1.04
C SER A 344 -7.88 -7.38 0.15
N GLY A 345 -8.23 -7.80 1.37
CA GLY A 345 -7.82 -7.15 2.61
C GLY A 345 -6.30 -7.14 2.81
N ILE A 346 -5.62 -8.25 2.48
CA ILE A 346 -4.16 -8.34 2.50
C ILE A 346 -3.55 -7.41 1.44
N CYS A 347 -4.09 -7.40 0.21
CA CYS A 347 -3.65 -6.49 -0.83
C CYS A 347 -3.76 -5.04 -0.38
N ALA A 348 -4.90 -4.66 0.21
CA ALA A 348 -5.16 -3.32 0.71
C ALA A 348 -4.17 -2.91 1.81
N LEU A 349 -3.96 -3.80 2.79
CA LEU A 349 -3.02 -3.55 3.88
C LEU A 349 -1.59 -3.40 3.36
N PHE A 350 -1.16 -4.28 2.44
CA PHE A 350 0.17 -4.25 1.82
C PHE A 350 0.37 -2.95 1.05
N LEU A 351 -0.57 -2.60 0.16
CA LEU A 351 -0.52 -1.35 -0.61
C LEU A 351 -0.42 -0.13 0.30
N GLN A 352 -1.32 -0.04 1.29
CA GLN A 352 -1.35 1.09 2.20
C GLN A 352 -0.04 1.23 2.98
N LYS A 353 0.45 0.15 3.60
CA LYS A 353 1.64 0.18 4.45
C LYS A 353 2.91 0.50 3.65
N MET A 354 3.09 -0.15 2.51
CA MET A 354 4.28 0.04 1.68
C MET A 354 4.33 1.43 1.03
N LEU A 355 3.19 1.94 0.55
CA LEU A 355 3.13 3.28 -0.03
C LEU A 355 3.24 4.37 1.05
N GLN A 356 2.66 4.18 2.23
CA GLN A 356 2.86 5.09 3.37
C GLN A 356 4.32 5.12 3.84
N ALA A 357 5.04 4.00 3.73
CA ALA A 357 6.48 3.95 3.99
C ALA A 357 7.31 4.63 2.88
N GLY A 358 6.70 5.10 1.79
CA GLY A 358 7.35 5.86 0.72
C GLY A 358 7.86 5.00 -0.44
N ASN A 359 7.49 3.72 -0.53
CA ASN A 359 7.85 2.88 -1.66
C ASN A 359 7.10 3.30 -2.93
N ARG A 360 7.70 3.06 -4.10
CA ARG A 360 7.08 3.34 -5.41
C ARG A 360 5.95 2.33 -5.69
N CYS A 361 4.92 2.78 -6.41
CA CYS A 361 3.78 1.93 -6.78
C CYS A 361 4.21 0.67 -7.54
N GLU A 362 5.11 0.79 -8.54
CA GLU A 362 5.59 -0.35 -9.32
C GLU A 362 6.31 -1.39 -8.46
N THR A 363 7.17 -0.93 -7.54
CA THR A 363 7.90 -1.82 -6.62
C THR A 363 6.93 -2.51 -5.66
N THR A 364 6.01 -1.74 -5.08
CA THR A 364 4.98 -2.25 -4.17
C THR A 364 4.12 -3.32 -4.85
N LEU A 365 3.65 -3.07 -6.07
CA LEU A 365 2.83 -4.02 -6.83
C LEU A 365 3.62 -5.28 -7.23
N ARG A 366 4.91 -5.14 -7.61
CA ARG A 366 5.77 -6.27 -7.91
C ARG A 366 5.99 -7.17 -6.70
N MET A 367 6.24 -6.58 -5.53
CA MET A 367 6.37 -7.30 -4.27
C MET A 367 5.07 -8.01 -3.90
N LEU A 368 3.93 -7.31 -4.01
CA LEU A 368 2.60 -7.88 -3.78
C LEU A 368 2.32 -9.06 -4.72
N ASN A 369 2.64 -8.93 -6.02
CA ASN A 369 2.47 -10.01 -6.99
C ASN A 369 3.29 -11.25 -6.62
N GLY A 370 4.58 -11.07 -6.32
CA GLY A 370 5.47 -12.15 -5.89
C GLY A 370 4.94 -12.84 -4.64
N PHE A 371 4.45 -12.05 -3.70
CA PHE A 371 3.87 -12.53 -2.46
C PHE A 371 2.63 -13.41 -2.67
N LEU A 372 1.60 -12.90 -3.39
CA LEU A 372 0.36 -13.64 -3.64
C LEU A 372 0.61 -14.93 -4.43
N ARG A 373 1.50 -14.88 -5.42
CA ARG A 373 1.85 -16.03 -6.22
C ARG A 373 2.49 -17.16 -5.41
N ASN A 374 3.48 -16.85 -4.58
CA ASN A 374 4.16 -17.86 -3.76
C ASN A 374 3.19 -18.49 -2.76
N LYS A 375 2.16 -17.77 -2.36
CA LYS A 375 1.09 -18.30 -1.53
C LYS A 375 0.22 -19.31 -2.30
N GLY A 376 -0.07 -19.04 -3.57
CA GLY A 376 -0.86 -19.92 -4.45
C GLY A 376 -0.17 -21.26 -4.76
N ASP A 377 1.16 -21.28 -4.91
CA ASP A 377 1.93 -22.48 -5.27
C ASP A 377 1.89 -23.61 -4.20
N GLY A 378 1.54 -23.30 -2.95
CA GLY A 378 1.46 -24.27 -1.84
C GLY A 378 0.05 -24.64 -1.38
N SER A 379 -0.95 -23.85 -1.77
CA SER A 379 -2.36 -24.09 -1.44
C SER A 379 -3.14 -24.44 -2.71
N LEU A 380 -4.26 -25.15 -2.52
CA LEU A 380 -5.18 -25.50 -3.63
C LEU A 380 -6.02 -24.30 -4.08
N HIS A 381 -5.81 -23.12 -3.49
CA HIS A 381 -6.53 -21.89 -3.80
C HIS A 381 -5.57 -20.90 -4.44
N GLU A 382 -5.96 -20.40 -5.59
CA GLU A 382 -5.30 -19.29 -6.26
C GLU A 382 -5.50 -18.02 -5.43
N CYS A 383 -4.44 -17.52 -4.76
CA CYS A 383 -4.47 -16.24 -4.10
C CYS A 383 -4.14 -15.16 -5.11
N SER A 384 -5.14 -14.61 -5.75
CA SER A 384 -5.01 -13.51 -6.71
C SER A 384 -6.09 -12.47 -6.49
N ALA A 385 -5.78 -11.23 -6.87
CA ALA A 385 -6.71 -10.12 -6.73
C ALA A 385 -6.57 -9.14 -7.89
N THR A 386 -7.65 -8.46 -8.24
CA THR A 386 -7.55 -7.29 -9.09
C THR A 386 -7.03 -6.10 -8.27
N VAL A 387 -6.30 -5.20 -8.91
CA VAL A 387 -5.86 -3.94 -8.29
C VAL A 387 -6.04 -2.79 -9.26
N ASP A 388 -6.82 -1.82 -8.85
CA ASP A 388 -6.90 -0.48 -9.45
C ASP A 388 -6.34 0.53 -8.46
N LEU A 389 -5.16 1.08 -8.75
CA LEU A 389 -4.45 2.00 -7.85
C LEU A 389 -4.21 3.32 -8.57
N MET A 390 -4.64 4.42 -7.97
CA MET A 390 -4.34 5.78 -8.38
C MET A 390 -3.30 6.41 -7.44
N GLU A 391 -2.27 7.00 -8.03
CA GLU A 391 -1.30 7.88 -7.41
C GLU A 391 -1.45 9.27 -8.02
N LEU A 392 -1.83 10.27 -7.23
CA LEU A 392 -2.02 11.64 -7.66
C LEU A 392 -1.05 12.57 -6.94
N ASP A 393 -0.14 13.18 -7.67
CA ASP A 393 0.73 14.24 -7.18
C ASP A 393 -0.03 15.56 -7.17
N LEU A 394 -0.21 16.13 -5.98
CA LEU A 394 -1.00 17.33 -5.75
C LEU A 394 -0.30 18.62 -6.17
N ILE A 395 1.01 18.57 -6.41
CA ILE A 395 1.80 19.70 -6.90
C ILE A 395 1.82 19.73 -8.43
N SER A 396 2.27 18.62 -9.05
CA SER A 396 2.40 18.53 -10.51
C SER A 396 1.09 18.32 -11.24
N MET A 397 0.00 18.02 -10.50
CA MET A 397 -1.33 17.71 -11.04
C MET A 397 -1.32 16.51 -11.99
N ARG A 398 -0.43 15.54 -11.75
CA ARG A 398 -0.32 14.31 -12.53
C ARG A 398 -0.83 13.12 -11.74
N ALA A 399 -1.74 12.36 -12.36
CA ALA A 399 -2.17 11.08 -11.85
C ALA A 399 -1.52 9.94 -12.64
N SER A 400 -1.13 8.88 -11.93
CA SER A 400 -0.75 7.60 -12.50
C SER A 400 -1.73 6.54 -12.02
N PHE A 401 -2.34 5.82 -12.96
CA PHE A 401 -3.22 4.72 -12.66
C PHE A 401 -2.51 3.41 -12.98
N TYR A 402 -2.42 2.54 -11.99
CA TYR A 402 -1.82 1.21 -12.09
C TYR A 402 -2.93 0.17 -12.04
N LYS A 403 -3.11 -0.54 -13.14
CA LYS A 403 -4.22 -1.49 -13.30
C LYS A 403 -3.70 -2.90 -13.51
N SER A 404 -4.15 -3.83 -12.67
CA SER A 404 -3.91 -5.28 -12.78
C SER A 404 -5.24 -6.01 -12.69
N GLY A 405 -5.76 -6.47 -13.82
CA GLY A 405 -7.05 -7.17 -13.91
C GLY A 405 -8.28 -6.32 -13.60
N ALA A 406 -8.10 -5.03 -13.29
CA ALA A 406 -9.14 -4.19 -12.73
C ALA A 406 -10.11 -3.63 -13.77
N ALA A 407 -11.35 -3.37 -13.32
CA ALA A 407 -12.40 -2.69 -14.06
C ALA A 407 -11.96 -1.28 -14.54
N PRO A 408 -12.62 -0.68 -15.52
CA PRO A 408 -12.28 0.65 -15.99
C PRO A 408 -12.43 1.72 -14.90
N THR A 409 -11.51 2.70 -14.88
CA THR A 409 -11.65 3.94 -14.13
C THR A 409 -12.15 5.04 -15.06
N TYR A 410 -13.01 5.90 -14.57
CA TYR A 410 -13.59 6.98 -15.33
C TYR A 410 -13.15 8.33 -14.78
N VAL A 411 -12.89 9.29 -15.68
CA VAL A 411 -12.63 10.70 -15.32
C VAL A 411 -13.64 11.57 -16.02
N LEU A 412 -14.47 12.25 -15.24
CA LEU A 412 -15.41 13.24 -15.74
C LEU A 412 -14.76 14.62 -15.68
N ARG A 413 -14.76 15.32 -16.82
CA ARG A 413 -14.22 16.68 -16.99
C ARG A 413 -15.13 17.46 -17.93
N ASP A 414 -15.66 18.57 -17.48
CA ASP A 414 -16.50 19.48 -18.30
C ASP A 414 -17.60 18.73 -19.09
N GLY A 415 -18.29 17.80 -18.43
CA GLY A 415 -19.32 16.95 -19.05
C GLY A 415 -18.81 15.87 -19.99
N SER A 416 -17.50 15.77 -20.22
CA SER A 416 -16.85 14.73 -21.02
C SER A 416 -16.33 13.61 -20.12
N LEU A 417 -16.53 12.35 -20.54
CA LEU A 417 -16.10 11.19 -19.77
C LEU A 417 -14.92 10.49 -20.46
N PHE A 418 -13.80 10.40 -19.77
CA PHE A 418 -12.61 9.66 -20.19
C PHE A 418 -12.62 8.29 -19.50
N LYS A 419 -12.37 7.22 -20.27
CA LYS A 419 -12.33 5.85 -19.80
C LYS A 419 -10.89 5.33 -19.79
N LEU A 420 -10.36 5.04 -18.64
CA LEU A 420 -9.03 4.48 -18.43
C LEU A 420 -9.14 2.97 -18.22
N ARG A 421 -8.60 2.18 -19.16
CA ARG A 421 -8.71 0.72 -19.13
C ARG A 421 -7.40 0.02 -19.42
N SER A 422 -7.29 -1.21 -18.94
CA SER A 422 -6.19 -2.13 -19.18
C SER A 422 -6.73 -3.53 -19.49
N LYS A 423 -5.97 -4.32 -20.23
CA LYS A 423 -6.25 -5.75 -20.48
C LYS A 423 -5.14 -6.59 -19.82
N THR A 424 -4.85 -6.31 -18.57
CA THR A 424 -3.85 -7.01 -17.77
C THR A 424 -4.51 -8.07 -16.89
N LEU A 425 -3.71 -9.02 -16.39
CA LEU A 425 -4.18 -10.04 -15.45
C LEU A 425 -4.11 -9.53 -14.00
N PRO A 426 -4.91 -10.09 -13.09
CA PRO A 426 -4.82 -9.84 -11.66
C PRO A 426 -3.44 -10.13 -11.10
N VAL A 427 -3.07 -9.47 -9.98
CA VAL A 427 -1.85 -9.76 -9.25
C VAL A 427 -1.92 -11.16 -8.63
N GLY A 428 -0.80 -11.85 -8.56
CA GLY A 428 -0.70 -13.22 -8.04
C GLY A 428 -0.77 -14.31 -9.10
N ILE A 429 -1.21 -14.02 -10.33
CA ILE A 429 -1.35 -15.04 -11.40
C ILE A 429 -0.03 -15.29 -12.12
N LEU A 430 0.63 -14.26 -12.63
CA LEU A 430 1.84 -14.41 -13.45
C LEU A 430 3.12 -14.30 -12.62
N LYS A 431 4.19 -14.96 -13.10
CA LYS A 431 5.53 -14.83 -12.52
C LYS A 431 6.05 -13.39 -12.63
N GLU A 432 5.90 -12.80 -13.80
CA GLU A 432 6.21 -11.40 -14.04
C GLU A 432 4.91 -10.60 -13.95
N MET A 433 4.96 -9.48 -13.23
CA MET A 433 3.80 -8.64 -13.02
C MET A 433 3.34 -8.02 -14.34
N ASP A 434 2.04 -8.23 -14.66
CA ASP A 434 1.38 -7.61 -15.79
C ASP A 434 0.53 -6.41 -15.30
N THR A 435 1.19 -5.26 -15.09
CA THR A 435 0.53 -4.03 -14.67
C THR A 435 0.71 -2.94 -15.71
N LYS A 436 -0.39 -2.32 -16.11
CA LYS A 436 -0.36 -1.16 -16.99
C LYS A 436 -0.42 0.13 -16.19
N ARG A 437 0.59 0.97 -16.37
CA ARG A 437 0.57 2.37 -15.91
C ARG A 437 -0.05 3.26 -16.97
N ILE A 438 -1.04 4.06 -16.58
CA ILE A 438 -1.69 5.07 -17.42
C ILE A 438 -1.48 6.42 -16.75
N ALA A 439 -0.74 7.31 -17.40
CA ALA A 439 -0.57 8.69 -16.93
C ALA A 439 -1.74 9.56 -17.41
N PHE A 440 -2.21 10.46 -16.55
CA PHE A 440 -3.31 11.37 -16.84
C PHE A 440 -3.06 12.71 -16.15
N ASP A 441 -3.11 13.80 -16.93
CA ASP A 441 -2.99 15.15 -16.36
C ASP A 441 -4.35 15.57 -15.79
N VAL A 442 -4.42 15.70 -14.47
CA VAL A 442 -5.63 16.03 -13.73
C VAL A 442 -5.79 17.54 -13.64
N ARG A 443 -7.03 18.01 -13.59
CA ARG A 443 -7.39 19.43 -13.46
C ARG A 443 -8.35 19.64 -12.29
N GLN A 444 -8.37 20.85 -11.80
CA GLN A 444 -9.44 21.30 -10.90
C GLN A 444 -10.80 21.08 -11.56
N GLY A 445 -11.74 20.54 -10.82
CA GLY A 445 -13.08 20.20 -11.28
C GLY A 445 -13.24 18.76 -11.76
N ASP A 446 -12.14 18.02 -12.01
CA ASP A 446 -12.23 16.62 -12.39
C ASP A 446 -12.89 15.77 -11.30
N VAL A 447 -13.67 14.80 -11.74
CA VAL A 447 -14.21 13.75 -10.87
C VAL A 447 -13.71 12.40 -11.35
N VAL A 448 -12.91 11.74 -10.52
CA VAL A 448 -12.39 10.39 -10.80
C VAL A 448 -13.32 9.36 -10.16
N VAL A 449 -13.74 8.37 -10.94
CA VAL A 449 -14.64 7.30 -10.48
C VAL A 449 -13.98 5.96 -10.74
N MET A 450 -13.64 5.27 -9.68
CA MET A 450 -13.13 3.90 -9.67
C MET A 450 -14.26 2.96 -9.26
N VAL A 451 -14.36 1.81 -9.91
CA VAL A 451 -15.42 0.82 -9.65
C VAL A 451 -14.84 -0.58 -9.68
N SER A 452 -15.45 -1.52 -8.93
CA SER A 452 -15.17 -2.94 -9.08
C SER A 452 -15.89 -3.52 -10.31
N ASP A 453 -15.53 -4.70 -10.73
CA ASP A 453 -16.12 -5.36 -11.89
C ASP A 453 -17.58 -5.78 -11.64
N GLY A 454 -17.99 -6.03 -10.41
CA GLY A 454 -19.39 -6.22 -10.04
C GLY A 454 -20.28 -5.05 -10.47
N VAL A 455 -19.80 -3.79 -10.39
CA VAL A 455 -20.54 -2.62 -10.88
C VAL A 455 -20.71 -2.65 -12.39
N THR A 456 -19.67 -3.01 -13.12
CA THR A 456 -19.69 -3.09 -14.58
C THR A 456 -20.20 -4.43 -15.09
N GLN A 457 -20.33 -5.44 -14.23
CA GLN A 457 -20.70 -6.83 -14.54
C GLN A 457 -19.82 -7.41 -15.67
N GLY A 458 -18.52 -7.07 -15.67
CA GLY A 458 -17.59 -7.47 -16.72
C GLY A 458 -17.87 -6.89 -18.11
N ARG A 459 -18.86 -6.01 -18.25
CA ARG A 459 -19.22 -5.39 -19.54
C ARG A 459 -18.18 -4.36 -19.95
N GLU A 460 -17.78 -4.38 -21.21
CA GLU A 460 -16.86 -3.36 -21.74
C GLU A 460 -17.49 -1.94 -21.76
N GLU A 461 -18.80 -1.86 -21.95
CA GLU A 461 -19.55 -0.60 -22.00
C GLU A 461 -20.74 -0.64 -21.03
N CYS A 462 -20.85 0.40 -20.23
CA CYS A 462 -21.96 0.61 -19.30
C CYS A 462 -22.60 1.98 -19.58
N PRO A 463 -23.51 2.08 -20.58
CA PRO A 463 -24.13 3.35 -20.95
C PRO A 463 -24.84 4.02 -19.77
N TRP A 464 -25.54 3.24 -18.96
CA TRP A 464 -26.24 3.73 -17.78
C TRP A 464 -25.30 4.43 -16.79
N LEU A 465 -24.08 3.88 -16.60
CA LEU A 465 -23.08 4.46 -15.70
C LEU A 465 -22.60 5.81 -16.26
N PHE A 466 -22.40 5.92 -17.57
CA PHE A 466 -22.00 7.17 -18.20
C PHE A 466 -23.07 8.25 -18.04
N ASP A 467 -24.33 7.92 -18.29
CA ASP A 467 -25.45 8.84 -18.14
C ASP A 467 -25.64 9.26 -16.68
N LEU A 468 -25.51 8.31 -15.75
CA LEU A 468 -25.62 8.59 -14.32
C LEU A 468 -24.50 9.53 -13.85
N LEU A 469 -23.24 9.24 -14.19
CA LEU A 469 -22.10 10.07 -13.81
C LEU A 469 -22.19 11.47 -14.39
N ARG A 470 -22.50 11.59 -15.68
CA ARG A 470 -22.65 12.89 -16.36
C ARG A 470 -23.73 13.75 -15.72
N ASN A 471 -24.85 13.16 -15.32
CA ASN A 471 -26.00 13.90 -14.80
C ASN A 471 -25.87 14.25 -13.31
N ASN A 472 -25.11 13.49 -12.53
CA ASN A 472 -25.11 13.58 -11.08
C ASN A 472 -23.77 14.00 -10.45
N ALA A 473 -22.61 13.63 -11.02
CA ALA A 473 -21.33 13.82 -10.37
C ALA A 473 -20.99 15.28 -10.06
N GLU A 474 -21.40 16.20 -10.92
CA GLU A 474 -21.20 17.65 -10.72
C GLU A 474 -22.30 18.28 -9.86
N ASN A 475 -23.55 17.84 -10.01
CA ASN A 475 -24.74 18.52 -9.46
C ASN A 475 -25.21 17.94 -8.13
N ALA A 476 -25.18 16.61 -7.95
CA ALA A 476 -25.77 15.94 -6.80
C ALA A 476 -24.77 15.71 -5.65
N GLY A 477 -23.48 15.98 -5.88
CA GLY A 477 -22.41 15.68 -4.94
C GLY A 477 -21.94 14.22 -5.01
N ILE A 478 -20.66 14.01 -4.64
CA ILE A 478 -19.99 12.70 -4.80
C ILE A 478 -20.60 11.60 -3.93
N GLU A 479 -21.06 11.92 -2.72
CA GLU A 479 -21.71 10.98 -1.80
C GLU A 479 -22.96 10.36 -2.42
N ARG A 480 -23.88 11.24 -2.86
CA ARG A 480 -25.13 10.80 -3.48
C ARG A 480 -24.90 10.08 -4.81
N THR A 481 -23.92 10.51 -5.57
CA THR A 481 -23.55 9.83 -6.82
C THR A 481 -23.06 8.42 -6.56
N ALA A 482 -22.24 8.21 -5.54
CA ALA A 482 -21.79 6.88 -5.15
C ALA A 482 -22.95 5.97 -4.71
N ASP A 483 -23.91 6.50 -3.94
CA ASP A 483 -25.13 5.76 -3.57
C ASP A 483 -25.97 5.37 -4.79
N LEU A 484 -26.16 6.29 -5.73
CA LEU A 484 -26.92 6.02 -6.95
C LEU A 484 -26.25 4.96 -7.84
N VAL A 485 -24.92 4.99 -7.98
CA VAL A 485 -24.20 3.97 -8.78
C VAL A 485 -24.42 2.58 -8.22
N VAL A 486 -24.25 2.40 -6.89
CA VAL A 486 -24.44 1.09 -6.24
C VAL A 486 -25.90 0.63 -6.35
N GLN A 487 -26.85 1.52 -6.07
CA GLN A 487 -28.29 1.19 -6.16
C GLN A 487 -28.70 0.79 -7.58
N TYR A 488 -28.21 1.51 -8.59
CA TYR A 488 -28.53 1.23 -9.98
C TYR A 488 -27.89 -0.10 -10.43
N ALA A 489 -26.61 -0.34 -10.10
CA ALA A 489 -25.95 -1.60 -10.41
C ALA A 489 -26.71 -2.80 -9.80
N LYS A 490 -27.19 -2.66 -8.56
CA LYS A 490 -28.04 -3.68 -7.92
C LYS A 490 -29.36 -3.89 -8.64
N SER A 491 -30.01 -2.81 -9.09
CA SER A 491 -31.28 -2.89 -9.86
C SER A 491 -31.10 -3.53 -11.25
N GLU A 492 -29.90 -3.44 -11.84
CA GLU A 492 -29.51 -4.12 -13.09
C GLU A 492 -29.19 -5.61 -12.90
N GLY A 493 -29.37 -6.13 -11.67
CA GLY A 493 -29.18 -7.55 -11.36
C GLY A 493 -27.74 -7.95 -11.11
N ALA A 494 -26.90 -7.04 -10.61
CA ALA A 494 -25.55 -7.37 -10.20
C ALA A 494 -25.60 -8.40 -9.05
N SER A 495 -24.86 -9.49 -9.23
CA SER A 495 -24.80 -10.61 -8.29
C SER A 495 -23.48 -10.70 -7.53
N ASP A 496 -22.54 -9.82 -7.82
CA ASP A 496 -21.21 -9.73 -7.23
C ASP A 496 -21.09 -8.57 -6.24
N ASP A 497 -19.99 -8.50 -5.51
CA ASP A 497 -19.67 -7.39 -4.63
C ASP A 497 -19.55 -6.09 -5.44
N LEU A 498 -20.11 -5.01 -4.91
CA LEU A 498 -20.19 -3.72 -5.59
C LEU A 498 -19.35 -2.71 -4.81
N SER A 499 -18.32 -2.19 -5.42
CA SER A 499 -17.52 -1.11 -4.83
C SER A 499 -17.39 0.07 -5.78
N VAL A 500 -17.60 1.26 -5.22
CA VAL A 500 -17.45 2.54 -5.91
C VAL A 500 -16.64 3.49 -5.05
N LEU A 501 -15.67 4.12 -5.67
CA LEU A 501 -14.86 5.17 -5.08
C LEU A 501 -14.88 6.39 -6.01
N ILE A 502 -15.39 7.50 -5.53
CA ILE A 502 -15.44 8.77 -6.27
C ILE A 502 -14.53 9.78 -5.58
N LEU A 503 -13.64 10.40 -6.36
CA LEU A 503 -12.75 11.46 -5.88
C LEU A 503 -13.05 12.73 -6.67
N LYS A 504 -13.28 13.84 -5.96
CA LYS A 504 -13.47 15.17 -6.55
C LYS A 504 -12.21 15.99 -6.33
N ILE A 505 -11.67 16.50 -7.41
CA ILE A 505 -10.45 17.29 -7.43
C ILE A 505 -10.83 18.77 -7.34
N THR A 506 -10.31 19.46 -6.36
CA THR A 506 -10.52 20.91 -6.15
C THR A 506 -9.19 21.63 -6.06
N SER A 507 -9.21 22.97 -6.12
CA SER A 507 -8.04 23.77 -5.83
C SER A 507 -7.63 23.56 -4.35
N ALA A 508 -6.35 23.52 -4.06
CA ALA A 508 -5.88 23.74 -2.71
C ALA A 508 -6.02 25.23 -2.40
N ASP A 509 -6.61 25.56 -1.24
CA ASP A 509 -6.79 26.95 -0.76
C ASP A 509 -5.45 27.62 -0.41
#